data_dfbce9bd9f9c9b2619079dba16c0634b
#
_entry.id   dfbce9bd9f9c9b2619079dba16c0634b
#
_cell.length_a   1.000
_cell.length_b   1.000
_cell.length_c   1.000
_cell.angle_alpha   90.00
_cell.angle_beta   90.00
_cell.angle_gamma   90.00
#
_symmetry.space_group_name_H-M   'P 1'
#
loop_
_entity.id
_entity.type
_entity.pdbx_description
1 polymer ?
#
loop_
_entity_poly.entity_id
_entity_poly.type
_entity_poly.pdbx_seq_one_letter_code
_entity_poly.pdbx_strand_id
1 'polypeptide(L)'
;MSEKSLGFEPGTRYRYSLCHDVLGALIEVWSGEKLGEYMRKNIFEPLDMKNTFFGVAKDEEKLSKMAARYIFDENRVPERLPLECVYNLSEEYESGGAGLTSCTEDYAIFLDALACGGVGKNGKRILSSKTVELMGTNHLKGKQCDDFYQLRPGYGYGLGVRTHIDKAASESLSPIGEFGWDGAAGSFSMVDPENKISLTYFQHIHNWDIKIQTEIKDALYECID
;
A
#
# COMPACT_ATOMS: atom_id res chain seq x y z
N MET A 1 14.52 -7.31 16.07
CA MET A 1 13.09 -7.34 16.51
C MET A 1 12.78 -8.44 17.52
N SER A 2 13.42 -9.59 17.43
CA SER A 2 13.19 -10.75 18.34
C SER A 2 13.41 -10.49 19.83
N GLU A 3 14.18 -9.46 20.20
CA GLU A 3 14.47 -9.10 21.60
C GLU A 3 13.47 -8.10 22.20
N LYS A 4 12.49 -7.64 21.43
CA LYS A 4 11.49 -6.69 21.91
C LYS A 4 10.29 -7.43 22.49
N SER A 5 9.82 -6.96 23.64
CA SER A 5 8.59 -7.51 24.24
C SER A 5 7.38 -7.19 23.38
N LEU A 6 6.42 -8.12 23.38
CA LEU A 6 5.11 -7.89 22.78
C LEU A 6 4.36 -6.79 23.56
N GLY A 7 3.64 -5.92 22.86
CA GLY A 7 2.81 -4.89 23.48
C GLY A 7 1.49 -5.44 24.06
N PHE A 8 1.08 -6.62 23.59
CA PHE A 8 -0.16 -7.34 24.00
C PHE A 8 -0.08 -8.78 23.50
N GLU A 9 -0.95 -9.62 24.00
CA GLU A 9 -1.07 -11.01 23.56
C GLU A 9 -1.52 -11.09 22.10
N PRO A 10 -0.80 -11.85 21.23
CA PRO A 10 -1.16 -12.00 19.82
C PRO A 10 -2.62 -12.38 19.62
N GLY A 11 -3.28 -11.74 18.64
CA GLY A 11 -4.68 -11.99 18.32
C GLY A 11 -5.68 -11.25 19.21
N THR A 12 -5.26 -10.45 20.21
CA THR A 12 -6.19 -9.76 21.14
C THR A 12 -6.47 -8.30 20.77
N ARG A 13 -5.54 -7.62 20.11
CA ARG A 13 -5.59 -6.20 19.78
C ARG A 13 -5.05 -5.95 18.36
N TYR A 14 -5.34 -4.79 17.81
CA TYR A 14 -4.70 -4.29 16.59
C TYR A 14 -3.74 -3.14 16.94
N ARG A 15 -2.57 -3.16 16.33
CA ARG A 15 -1.63 -2.04 16.32
C ARG A 15 -0.87 -2.04 15.01
N TYR A 16 -0.87 -0.91 14.31
CA TYR A 16 -0.04 -0.72 13.13
C TYR A 16 1.44 -0.69 13.53
N SER A 17 2.27 -1.45 12.84
CA SER A 17 3.70 -1.60 13.14
C SER A 17 4.46 -2.23 11.97
N LEU A 18 5.67 -2.73 12.23
CA LEU A 18 6.61 -3.32 11.27
C LEU A 18 6.27 -4.78 10.87
N CYS A 19 5.00 -5.18 10.91
CA CYS A 19 4.63 -6.57 10.59
C CYS A 19 4.94 -6.95 9.14
N HIS A 20 4.84 -6.00 8.20
CA HIS A 20 5.21 -6.27 6.80
C HIS A 20 6.71 -6.49 6.62
N ASP A 21 7.55 -5.88 7.45
CA ASP A 21 8.99 -6.17 7.47
C ASP A 21 9.28 -7.59 7.96
N VAL A 22 8.52 -8.06 8.95
CA VAL A 22 8.58 -9.46 9.41
C VAL A 22 8.12 -10.41 8.30
N LEU A 23 7.03 -10.08 7.58
CA LEU A 23 6.58 -10.87 6.43
C LEU A 23 7.60 -10.88 5.30
N GLY A 24 8.26 -9.76 5.00
CA GLY A 24 9.36 -9.69 4.04
C GLY A 24 10.48 -10.67 4.40
N ALA A 25 10.93 -10.66 5.66
CA ALA A 25 11.94 -11.59 6.15
C ALA A 25 11.49 -13.05 6.07
N LEU A 26 10.22 -13.36 6.32
CA LEU A 26 9.67 -14.71 6.17
C LEU A 26 9.67 -15.15 4.69
N ILE A 27 9.35 -14.26 3.76
CA ILE A 27 9.44 -14.55 2.32
C ILE A 27 10.88 -14.92 1.94
N GLU A 28 11.88 -14.16 2.40
CA GLU A 28 13.29 -14.46 2.15
C GLU A 28 13.70 -15.84 2.70
N VAL A 29 13.25 -16.17 3.94
CA VAL A 29 13.54 -17.48 4.55
C VAL A 29 12.89 -18.63 3.77
N TRP A 30 11.66 -18.48 3.33
CA TRP A 30 10.93 -19.56 2.64
C TRP A 30 11.32 -19.72 1.18
N SER A 31 11.60 -18.61 0.49
CA SER A 31 11.97 -18.64 -0.93
C SER A 31 13.47 -18.91 -1.16
N GLY A 32 14.32 -18.56 -0.18
CA GLY A 32 15.77 -18.53 -0.35
C GLY A 32 16.27 -17.37 -1.21
N GLU A 33 15.42 -16.39 -1.52
CA GLU A 33 15.71 -15.23 -2.37
C GLU A 33 15.56 -13.93 -1.57
N LYS A 34 16.21 -12.85 -2.00
CA LYS A 34 15.91 -11.51 -1.48
C LYS A 34 14.48 -11.11 -1.80
N LEU A 35 13.84 -10.30 -0.93
CA LEU A 35 12.45 -9.89 -1.10
C LEU A 35 12.21 -9.21 -2.44
N GLY A 36 13.08 -8.29 -2.86
CA GLY A 36 12.98 -7.59 -4.13
C GLY A 36 13.11 -8.50 -5.33
N GLU A 37 13.98 -9.50 -5.26
CA GLU A 37 14.14 -10.50 -6.32
C GLU A 37 12.90 -11.40 -6.42
N TYR A 38 12.36 -11.82 -5.27
CA TYR A 38 11.11 -12.59 -5.23
C TYR A 38 9.93 -11.80 -5.82
N MET A 39 9.78 -10.53 -5.44
CA MET A 39 8.71 -9.67 -5.97
C MET A 39 8.90 -9.37 -7.45
N ARG A 40 10.15 -9.14 -7.89
CA ARG A 40 10.47 -8.91 -9.30
C ARG A 40 10.00 -10.08 -10.17
N LYS A 41 10.35 -11.31 -9.80
CA LYS A 41 10.00 -12.54 -10.55
C LYS A 41 8.51 -12.84 -10.54
N ASN A 42 7.84 -12.64 -9.40
CA ASN A 42 6.48 -13.10 -9.20
C ASN A 42 5.40 -12.03 -9.44
N ILE A 43 5.78 -10.74 -9.44
CA ILE A 43 4.85 -9.62 -9.59
C ILE A 43 5.29 -8.66 -10.70
N PHE A 44 6.50 -8.07 -10.59
CA PHE A 44 6.88 -6.95 -11.44
C PHE A 44 7.09 -7.37 -12.89
N GLU A 45 7.89 -8.40 -13.16
CA GLU A 45 8.11 -8.92 -14.51
C GLU A 45 6.83 -9.51 -15.14
N PRO A 46 6.06 -10.36 -14.44
CA PRO A 46 4.80 -10.85 -14.99
C PRO A 46 3.82 -9.75 -15.40
N LEU A 47 3.81 -8.61 -14.69
CA LEU A 47 2.95 -7.48 -14.98
C LEU A 47 3.60 -6.40 -15.88
N ASP A 48 4.87 -6.55 -16.26
CA ASP A 48 5.66 -5.57 -17.04
C ASP A 48 5.88 -4.23 -16.29
N MET A 49 6.02 -4.27 -14.96
CA MET A 49 6.29 -3.13 -14.08
C MET A 49 7.80 -2.82 -14.08
N LYS A 50 8.25 -1.93 -14.96
CA LYS A 50 9.69 -1.68 -15.24
C LYS A 50 10.37 -0.69 -14.31
N ASN A 51 9.57 0.15 -13.63
CA ASN A 51 10.05 1.23 -12.80
C ASN A 51 9.76 1.00 -11.30
N THR A 52 9.55 -0.27 -10.92
CA THR A 52 9.28 -0.68 -9.54
C THR A 52 10.46 -1.48 -8.97
N PHE A 53 11.02 -1.02 -7.85
CA PHE A 53 12.21 -1.59 -7.22
C PHE A 53 12.33 -1.17 -5.76
N PHE A 54 13.23 -1.79 -5.01
CA PHE A 54 13.50 -1.41 -3.62
C PHE A 54 14.55 -0.29 -3.52
N GLY A 55 14.30 0.67 -2.62
CA GLY A 55 15.22 1.75 -2.29
C GLY A 55 15.21 2.92 -3.26
N VAL A 56 16.34 3.61 -3.37
CA VAL A 56 16.58 4.75 -4.27
C VAL A 56 17.32 4.24 -5.51
N ALA A 57 16.97 4.75 -6.68
CA ALA A 57 17.62 4.38 -7.92
C ALA A 57 19.14 4.66 -7.87
N LYS A 58 19.93 3.69 -8.31
CA LYS A 58 21.40 3.78 -8.36
C LYS A 58 21.91 4.29 -9.71
N ASP A 59 21.12 4.12 -10.79
CA ASP A 59 21.44 4.65 -12.10
C ASP A 59 20.94 6.10 -12.27
N GLU A 60 21.72 6.91 -12.99
CA GLU A 60 21.45 8.36 -13.14
C GLU A 60 20.15 8.63 -13.90
N GLU A 61 19.77 7.80 -14.86
CA GLU A 61 18.56 7.99 -15.65
C GLU A 61 17.31 7.83 -14.76
N LYS A 62 17.23 6.75 -13.98
CA LYS A 62 16.12 6.53 -13.05
C LYS A 62 16.12 7.54 -11.90
N LEU A 63 17.30 7.86 -11.38
CA LEU A 63 17.45 8.85 -10.31
C LEU A 63 16.92 10.22 -10.76
N SER A 64 17.18 10.65 -11.99
CA SER A 64 16.68 11.92 -12.53
C SER A 64 15.14 11.97 -12.66
N LYS A 65 14.48 10.82 -12.74
CA LYS A 65 13.02 10.70 -12.83
C LYS A 65 12.33 10.56 -11.47
N MET A 66 13.08 10.38 -10.38
CA MET A 66 12.49 10.28 -9.05
C MET A 66 11.89 11.61 -8.61
N ALA A 67 10.68 11.56 -8.07
CA ALA A 67 9.98 12.73 -7.55
C ALA A 67 10.75 13.34 -6.37
N ALA A 68 10.88 14.66 -6.35
CA ALA A 68 11.45 15.35 -5.22
C ALA A 68 10.61 15.13 -3.96
N ARG A 69 11.28 15.02 -2.83
CA ARG A 69 10.66 14.79 -1.52
C ARG A 69 10.50 16.12 -0.79
N TYR A 70 9.33 16.31 -0.18
CA TYR A 70 9.00 17.54 0.54
C TYR A 70 8.43 17.24 1.93
N ILE A 71 8.49 18.26 2.78
CA ILE A 71 7.75 18.36 4.03
C ILE A 71 7.12 19.76 4.12
N PHE A 72 5.92 19.89 4.70
CA PHE A 72 5.39 21.22 5.03
C PHE A 72 5.96 21.70 6.36
N ASP A 73 6.43 22.95 6.39
CA ASP A 73 6.75 23.64 7.65
C ASP A 73 5.47 23.96 8.45
N GLU A 74 5.63 24.64 9.59
CA GLU A 74 4.53 25.07 10.45
C GLU A 74 3.57 26.05 9.80
N ASN A 75 4.02 26.79 8.76
CA ASN A 75 3.23 27.72 7.99
C ASN A 75 2.65 27.12 6.70
N ARG A 76 2.75 25.79 6.53
CA ARG A 76 2.33 25.05 5.33
C ARG A 76 3.12 25.41 4.08
N VAL A 77 4.36 25.89 4.22
CA VAL A 77 5.29 26.13 3.11
C VAL A 77 6.07 24.83 2.84
N PRO A 78 6.14 24.34 1.59
CA PRO A 78 6.85 23.11 1.28
C PRO A 78 8.37 23.32 1.30
N GLU A 79 9.07 22.58 2.12
CA GLU A 79 10.53 22.50 2.15
C GLU A 79 11.00 21.21 1.48
N ARG A 80 12.01 21.32 0.61
CA ARG A 80 12.59 20.17 -0.07
C ARG A 80 13.51 19.37 0.85
N LEU A 81 13.32 18.06 0.90
CA LEU A 81 14.15 17.13 1.63
C LEU A 81 15.13 16.38 0.71
N PRO A 82 16.25 15.86 1.25
CA PRO A 82 17.10 14.93 0.52
C PRO A 82 16.31 13.71 0.03
N LEU A 83 16.67 13.22 -1.15
CA LEU A 83 16.09 12.01 -1.71
C LEU A 83 16.79 10.79 -1.10
N GLU A 84 16.20 10.25 -0.05
CA GLU A 84 16.69 9.09 0.68
C GLU A 84 15.52 8.24 1.17
N CYS A 85 15.74 6.94 1.28
CA CYS A 85 14.80 6.04 1.94
C CYS A 85 15.20 5.86 3.40
N VAL A 86 14.52 6.56 4.29
CA VAL A 86 14.79 6.52 5.75
C VAL A 86 14.50 5.16 6.40
N TYR A 87 13.83 4.27 5.67
CA TYR A 87 13.50 2.92 6.13
C TYR A 87 14.54 1.87 5.70
N ASN A 88 15.50 2.24 4.86
CA ASN A 88 16.63 1.39 4.52
C ASN A 88 17.64 1.42 5.64
N LEU A 89 17.55 0.44 6.54
CA LEU A 89 18.47 0.30 7.71
C LEU A 89 19.87 -0.14 7.28
N SER A 90 20.02 -0.75 6.12
CA SER A 90 21.29 -1.09 5.47
C SER A 90 21.07 -1.28 3.97
N GLU A 91 22.15 -1.39 3.18
CA GLU A 91 22.08 -1.68 1.74
C GLU A 91 21.49 -3.08 1.43
N GLU A 92 21.54 -3.98 2.39
CA GLU A 92 21.07 -5.36 2.26
C GLU A 92 19.61 -5.54 2.71
N TYR A 93 19.06 -4.55 3.43
CA TYR A 93 17.72 -4.62 4.00
C TYR A 93 16.69 -4.02 3.06
N GLU A 94 15.75 -4.85 2.60
CA GLU A 94 14.60 -4.45 1.78
C GLU A 94 13.35 -4.42 2.67
N SER A 95 12.92 -3.21 3.06
CA SER A 95 11.77 -3.04 3.95
C SER A 95 10.46 -3.46 3.26
N GLY A 96 9.83 -4.50 3.78
CA GLY A 96 8.52 -4.96 3.32
C GLY A 96 7.39 -3.97 3.61
N GLY A 97 7.59 -3.06 4.56
CA GLY A 97 6.60 -2.05 4.96
C GLY A 97 6.71 -0.71 4.25
N ALA A 98 7.92 -0.31 3.78
CA ALA A 98 8.14 1.04 3.27
C ALA A 98 9.32 1.18 2.29
N GLY A 99 9.91 0.09 1.83
CA GLY A 99 11.13 0.13 1.01
C GLY A 99 10.91 0.25 -0.50
N LEU A 100 9.68 0.10 -0.98
CA LEU A 100 9.40 0.03 -2.41
C LEU A 100 9.30 1.43 -3.04
N THR A 101 9.99 1.62 -4.16
CA THR A 101 9.83 2.76 -5.08
C THR A 101 9.09 2.30 -6.32
N SER A 102 8.11 3.09 -6.77
CA SER A 102 7.32 2.80 -7.98
C SER A 102 6.93 4.11 -8.68
N CYS A 103 6.24 3.99 -9.81
CA CYS A 103 5.59 5.09 -10.49
C CYS A 103 4.08 4.83 -10.63
N THR A 104 3.31 5.86 -10.96
CA THR A 104 1.85 5.77 -11.11
C THR A 104 1.44 4.73 -12.14
N GLU A 105 2.14 4.63 -13.26
CA GLU A 105 1.84 3.68 -14.33
C GLU A 105 2.02 2.22 -13.87
N ASP A 106 3.17 1.90 -13.29
CA ASP A 106 3.43 0.53 -12.79
C ASP A 106 2.46 0.14 -11.70
N TYR A 107 2.22 1.06 -10.75
CA TYR A 107 1.35 0.76 -9.63
C TYR A 107 -0.12 0.65 -10.06
N ALA A 108 -0.56 1.44 -11.06
CA ALA A 108 -1.88 1.28 -11.66
C ALA A 108 -2.04 -0.10 -12.34
N ILE A 109 -1.01 -0.60 -13.03
CA ILE A 109 -1.02 -1.95 -13.61
C ILE A 109 -1.23 -3.03 -12.53
N PHE A 110 -0.56 -2.89 -11.38
CA PHE A 110 -0.72 -3.80 -10.25
C PHE A 110 -2.12 -3.75 -9.65
N LEU A 111 -2.64 -2.54 -9.37
CA LEU A 111 -3.99 -2.38 -8.81
C LEU A 111 -5.08 -2.87 -9.77
N ASP A 112 -4.91 -2.62 -11.07
CA ASP A 112 -5.82 -3.10 -12.10
C ASP A 112 -5.85 -4.63 -12.16
N ALA A 113 -4.68 -5.28 -12.01
CA ALA A 113 -4.64 -6.74 -11.89
C ALA A 113 -5.41 -7.23 -10.67
N LEU A 114 -5.34 -6.54 -9.51
CA LEU A 114 -6.14 -6.87 -8.33
C LEU A 114 -7.64 -6.65 -8.57
N ALA A 115 -8.03 -5.51 -9.16
CA ALA A 115 -9.44 -5.22 -9.52
C ALA A 115 -10.03 -6.28 -10.47
N CYS A 116 -9.17 -6.86 -11.33
CA CYS A 116 -9.52 -7.94 -12.26
C CYS A 116 -9.28 -9.35 -11.69
N GLY A 117 -9.31 -9.54 -10.37
CA GLY A 117 -9.20 -10.85 -9.72
C GLY A 117 -7.83 -11.52 -9.88
N GLY A 118 -6.77 -10.74 -9.89
CA GLY A 118 -5.37 -11.17 -9.93
C GLY A 118 -4.81 -11.43 -11.32
N VAL A 119 -5.46 -10.90 -12.37
CA VAL A 119 -5.02 -11.05 -13.76
C VAL A 119 -4.72 -9.68 -14.36
N GLY A 120 -3.47 -9.46 -14.79
CA GLY A 120 -3.07 -8.24 -15.49
C GLY A 120 -3.66 -8.13 -16.90
N LYS A 121 -3.65 -6.92 -17.47
CA LYS A 121 -4.11 -6.63 -18.85
C LYS A 121 -3.41 -7.47 -19.93
N ASN A 122 -2.18 -7.90 -19.66
CA ASN A 122 -1.41 -8.80 -20.52
C ASN A 122 -1.80 -10.29 -20.39
N GLY A 123 -2.84 -10.61 -19.62
CA GLY A 123 -3.35 -11.95 -19.37
C GLY A 123 -2.54 -12.78 -18.36
N LYS A 124 -1.50 -12.21 -17.77
CA LYS A 124 -0.69 -12.91 -16.74
C LYS A 124 -1.42 -12.88 -15.40
N ARG A 125 -1.49 -14.02 -14.75
CA ARG A 125 -2.07 -14.16 -13.40
C ARG A 125 -0.96 -14.11 -12.36
N ILE A 126 -1.10 -13.19 -11.39
CA ILE A 126 -0.21 -13.09 -10.22
C ILE A 126 -0.85 -13.68 -8.95
N LEU A 127 -2.17 -13.65 -8.85
CA LEU A 127 -2.93 -14.20 -7.73
C LEU A 127 -4.20 -14.92 -8.22
N SER A 128 -4.72 -15.86 -7.44
CA SER A 128 -6.06 -16.40 -7.68
C SER A 128 -7.14 -15.38 -7.29
N SER A 129 -8.30 -15.40 -7.93
CA SER A 129 -9.43 -14.53 -7.57
C SER A 129 -9.83 -14.71 -6.09
N LYS A 130 -9.79 -15.96 -5.59
CA LYS A 130 -10.04 -16.26 -4.19
C LYS A 130 -9.02 -15.61 -3.24
N THR A 131 -7.75 -15.52 -3.66
CA THR A 131 -6.71 -14.85 -2.86
C THR A 131 -6.94 -13.34 -2.82
N VAL A 132 -7.35 -12.73 -3.93
CA VAL A 132 -7.69 -11.30 -3.98
C VAL A 132 -8.92 -11.01 -3.10
N GLU A 133 -9.96 -11.84 -3.15
CA GLU A 133 -11.12 -11.76 -2.27
C GLU A 133 -10.72 -11.85 -0.80
N LEU A 134 -9.88 -12.83 -0.45
CA LEU A 134 -9.36 -12.99 0.90
C LEU A 134 -8.54 -11.77 1.34
N MET A 135 -7.76 -11.16 0.44
CA MET A 135 -6.97 -9.97 0.72
C MET A 135 -7.85 -8.77 1.08
N GLY A 136 -8.97 -8.57 0.36
CA GLY A 136 -9.93 -7.49 0.59
C GLY A 136 -10.98 -7.77 1.67
N THR A 137 -10.99 -8.96 2.29
CA THR A 137 -11.96 -9.30 3.34
C THR A 137 -11.49 -8.80 4.70
N ASN A 138 -12.38 -8.21 5.49
CA ASN A 138 -12.06 -7.85 6.88
C ASN A 138 -11.83 -9.08 7.76
N HIS A 139 -10.65 -9.18 8.37
CA HIS A 139 -10.26 -10.29 9.25
C HIS A 139 -10.28 -9.93 10.74
N LEU A 140 -10.47 -8.65 11.07
CA LEU A 140 -10.48 -8.21 12.47
C LEU A 140 -11.75 -8.65 13.19
N LYS A 141 -11.64 -8.92 14.50
CA LYS A 141 -12.76 -9.36 15.36
C LYS A 141 -12.69 -8.68 16.71
N GLY A 142 -13.86 -8.40 17.31
CA GLY A 142 -13.97 -7.85 18.64
C GLY A 142 -13.10 -6.60 18.84
N LYS A 143 -12.27 -6.56 19.86
CA LYS A 143 -11.41 -5.43 20.19
C LYS A 143 -10.43 -5.03 19.08
N GLN A 144 -10.04 -5.94 18.20
CA GLN A 144 -9.20 -5.61 17.06
C GLN A 144 -9.96 -4.68 16.08
N CYS A 145 -11.25 -4.97 15.83
CA CYS A 145 -12.10 -4.09 15.04
C CYS A 145 -12.22 -2.72 15.69
N ASP A 146 -12.47 -2.66 17.00
CA ASP A 146 -12.63 -1.40 17.73
C ASP A 146 -11.34 -0.56 17.63
N ASP A 147 -10.18 -1.19 17.81
CA ASP A 147 -8.88 -0.53 17.72
C ASP A 147 -8.63 0.07 16.32
N PHE A 148 -8.97 -0.66 15.25
CA PHE A 148 -8.79 -0.19 13.88
C PHE A 148 -9.82 0.86 13.49
N TYR A 149 -11.07 0.67 13.92
CA TYR A 149 -12.18 1.58 13.65
C TYR A 149 -11.98 2.97 14.25
N GLN A 150 -11.33 3.07 15.42
CA GLN A 150 -10.93 4.36 16.00
C GLN A 150 -9.93 5.13 15.13
N LEU A 151 -9.08 4.41 14.37
CA LEU A 151 -8.11 5.01 13.47
C LEU A 151 -8.73 5.36 12.11
N ARG A 152 -9.69 4.51 11.67
CA ARG A 152 -10.33 4.61 10.35
C ARG A 152 -11.82 4.21 10.45
N PRO A 153 -12.70 5.16 10.84
CA PRO A 153 -14.13 4.89 10.92
C PRO A 153 -14.68 4.35 9.60
N GLY A 154 -15.51 3.32 9.68
CA GLY A 154 -16.11 2.68 8.50
C GLY A 154 -15.23 1.66 7.77
N TYR A 155 -14.01 1.44 8.25
CA TYR A 155 -13.07 0.48 7.64
C TYR A 155 -12.69 -0.65 8.61
N GLY A 156 -12.49 -1.84 8.04
CA GLY A 156 -11.80 -2.98 8.63
C GLY A 156 -10.42 -3.18 8.01
N TYR A 157 -9.78 -4.32 8.31
CA TYR A 157 -8.44 -4.64 7.83
C TYR A 157 -8.39 -6.05 7.25
N GLY A 158 -7.93 -6.13 6.01
CA GLY A 158 -7.73 -7.37 5.28
C GLY A 158 -6.30 -7.92 5.43
N LEU A 159 -5.75 -8.47 4.37
CA LEU A 159 -4.35 -8.91 4.36
C LEU A 159 -3.43 -7.76 3.94
N GLY A 160 -3.12 -6.85 4.88
CA GLY A 160 -2.26 -5.71 4.64
C GLY A 160 -2.95 -4.48 4.02
N VAL A 161 -4.25 -4.47 3.92
CA VAL A 161 -5.05 -3.39 3.33
C VAL A 161 -6.22 -3.00 4.23
N ARG A 162 -6.63 -1.73 4.20
CA ARG A 162 -7.93 -1.35 4.74
C ARG A 162 -9.03 -1.88 3.83
N THR A 163 -10.18 -2.20 4.38
CA THR A 163 -11.35 -2.66 3.63
C THR A 163 -12.58 -1.88 4.07
N HIS A 164 -13.34 -1.34 3.14
CA HIS A 164 -14.57 -0.59 3.42
C HIS A 164 -15.68 -1.54 3.89
N ILE A 165 -16.22 -1.31 5.10
CA ILE A 165 -17.22 -2.18 5.73
C ILE A 165 -18.49 -1.47 6.21
N ASP A 166 -18.46 -0.13 6.34
CA ASP A 166 -19.60 0.66 6.84
C ASP A 166 -19.62 2.05 6.18
N LYS A 167 -20.55 2.24 5.23
CA LYS A 167 -20.73 3.51 4.52
C LYS A 167 -21.13 4.67 5.43
N ALA A 168 -21.96 4.39 6.42
CA ALA A 168 -22.48 5.44 7.29
C ALA A 168 -21.41 6.06 8.16
N ALA A 169 -20.44 5.26 8.59
CA ALA A 169 -19.33 5.72 9.43
C ALA A 169 -18.14 6.27 8.63
N SER A 170 -17.92 5.78 7.41
CA SER A 170 -16.84 6.26 6.55
C SER A 170 -17.19 7.54 5.79
N GLU A 171 -18.49 7.81 5.61
CA GLU A 171 -19.03 8.87 4.73
C GLU A 171 -18.53 8.76 3.28
N SER A 172 -17.95 7.62 2.88
CA SER A 172 -17.36 7.39 1.57
C SER A 172 -18.39 6.94 0.53
N LEU A 173 -18.29 7.43 -0.68
CA LEU A 173 -19.11 7.01 -1.82
C LEU A 173 -18.71 5.64 -2.36
N SER A 174 -17.50 5.14 -2.06
CA SER A 174 -17.04 3.83 -2.54
C SER A 174 -17.94 2.68 -2.08
N PRO A 175 -18.02 1.56 -2.84
CA PRO A 175 -18.80 0.41 -2.42
C PRO A 175 -18.17 -0.30 -1.21
N ILE A 176 -19.01 -1.06 -0.48
CA ILE A 176 -18.53 -1.98 0.54
C ILE A 176 -17.65 -3.04 -0.13
N GLY A 177 -16.49 -3.35 0.47
CA GLY A 177 -15.51 -4.25 -0.12
C GLY A 177 -14.42 -3.56 -0.95
N GLU A 178 -14.51 -2.23 -1.17
CA GLU A 178 -13.35 -1.45 -1.63
C GLU A 178 -12.20 -1.64 -0.66
N PHE A 179 -11.01 -1.87 -1.17
CA PHE A 179 -9.82 -2.02 -0.35
C PHE A 179 -8.60 -1.30 -0.93
N GLY A 180 -7.61 -1.04 -0.10
CA GLY A 180 -6.38 -0.36 -0.51
C GLY A 180 -5.55 0.09 0.68
N TRP A 181 -4.57 0.95 0.44
CA TRP A 181 -3.75 1.55 1.49
C TRP A 181 -3.18 2.90 1.08
N ASP A 182 -2.56 3.58 2.04
CA ASP A 182 -1.88 4.85 1.85
C ASP A 182 -0.44 4.80 2.37
N GLY A 183 0.43 5.60 1.77
CA GLY A 183 1.83 5.74 2.17
C GLY A 183 2.07 6.92 3.10
N ALA A 184 3.12 6.85 3.92
CA ALA A 184 3.50 7.91 4.86
C ALA A 184 3.81 9.25 4.18
N ALA A 185 4.21 9.24 2.90
CA ALA A 185 4.47 10.44 2.11
C ALA A 185 3.28 10.84 1.22
N GLY A 186 2.07 10.33 1.51
CA GLY A 186 0.82 10.73 0.90
C GLY A 186 0.41 9.98 -0.36
N SER A 187 1.12 8.96 -0.78
CA SER A 187 0.62 8.07 -1.82
C SER A 187 -0.66 7.38 -1.36
N PHE A 188 -1.57 7.12 -2.30
CA PHE A 188 -2.86 6.49 -2.02
C PHE A 188 -3.20 5.49 -3.11
N SER A 189 -3.78 4.37 -2.71
CA SER A 189 -4.26 3.34 -3.62
C SER A 189 -5.62 2.79 -3.18
N MET A 190 -6.44 2.45 -4.19
CA MET A 190 -7.76 1.88 -4.01
C MET A 190 -8.03 0.85 -5.10
N VAL A 191 -8.70 -0.22 -4.72
CA VAL A 191 -9.20 -1.28 -5.59
C VAL A 191 -10.67 -1.51 -5.28
N ASP A 192 -11.50 -1.40 -6.29
CA ASP A 192 -12.92 -1.75 -6.27
C ASP A 192 -13.14 -2.98 -7.17
N PRO A 193 -13.22 -4.18 -6.59
CA PRO A 193 -13.40 -5.41 -7.36
C PRO A 193 -14.79 -5.52 -7.99
N GLU A 194 -15.81 -4.88 -7.40
CA GLU A 194 -17.19 -4.94 -7.88
C GLU A 194 -17.33 -4.25 -9.24
N ASN A 195 -16.80 -3.03 -9.35
CA ASN A 195 -16.86 -2.22 -10.56
C ASN A 195 -15.61 -2.41 -11.45
N LYS A 196 -14.61 -3.18 -11.01
CA LYS A 196 -13.31 -3.37 -11.69
C LYS A 196 -12.58 -2.05 -11.90
N ILE A 197 -12.58 -1.21 -10.87
CA ILE A 197 -11.94 0.08 -10.86
C ILE A 197 -10.71 0.03 -9.96
N SER A 198 -9.66 0.68 -10.39
CA SER A 198 -8.49 0.96 -9.56
C SER A 198 -8.15 2.44 -9.59
N LEU A 199 -7.68 2.97 -8.47
CA LEU A 199 -7.22 4.35 -8.34
C LEU A 199 -5.84 4.36 -7.69
N THR A 200 -4.92 5.11 -8.27
CA THR A 200 -3.64 5.45 -7.68
C THR A 200 -3.41 6.95 -7.74
N TYR A 201 -2.98 7.51 -6.64
CA TYR A 201 -2.57 8.90 -6.51
C TYR A 201 -1.21 8.94 -5.81
N PHE A 202 -0.22 9.57 -6.43
CA PHE A 202 1.11 9.67 -5.87
C PHE A 202 1.49 11.13 -5.62
N GLN A 203 1.96 11.36 -4.44
CA GLN A 203 2.70 12.55 -4.03
C GLN A 203 3.89 12.11 -3.16
N HIS A 204 4.86 13.00 -2.95
CA HIS A 204 6.02 12.71 -2.12
C HIS A 204 6.23 13.85 -1.11
N ILE A 205 5.26 14.02 -0.22
CA ILE A 205 5.25 15.08 0.77
C ILE A 205 4.86 14.53 2.14
N HIS A 206 5.65 14.82 3.17
CA HIS A 206 5.32 14.45 4.55
C HIS A 206 4.33 15.45 5.17
N ASN A 207 3.65 15.05 6.24
CA ASN A 207 2.59 15.80 6.93
C ASN A 207 1.53 16.42 5.99
N TRP A 208 1.18 15.64 4.94
CA TRP A 208 0.12 15.93 4.00
C TRP A 208 -1.27 15.89 4.65
N ASP A 209 -2.30 16.38 3.94
CA ASP A 209 -3.69 16.35 4.40
C ASP A 209 -4.41 15.12 3.84
N ILE A 210 -4.96 14.27 4.74
CA ILE A 210 -5.69 13.06 4.36
C ILE A 210 -6.97 13.35 3.56
N LYS A 211 -7.54 14.54 3.67
CA LYS A 211 -8.76 14.94 2.94
C LYS A 211 -8.62 14.81 1.43
N ILE A 212 -7.42 15.07 0.90
CA ILE A 212 -7.18 14.98 -0.55
C ILE A 212 -7.49 13.57 -1.11
N GLN A 213 -7.22 12.51 -0.31
CA GLN A 213 -7.51 11.13 -0.72
C GLN A 213 -9.01 10.87 -0.76
N THR A 214 -9.77 11.38 0.22
CA THR A 214 -11.23 11.28 0.25
C THR A 214 -11.84 12.04 -0.91
N GLU A 215 -11.44 13.28 -1.14
CA GLU A 215 -11.93 14.13 -2.22
C GLU A 215 -11.69 13.52 -3.60
N ILE A 216 -10.50 12.98 -3.87
CA ILE A 216 -10.20 12.32 -5.15
C ILE A 216 -11.05 11.06 -5.34
N LYS A 217 -11.22 10.26 -4.28
CA LYS A 217 -12.02 9.06 -4.31
C LYS A 217 -13.50 9.37 -4.54
N ASP A 218 -14.05 10.34 -3.82
CA ASP A 218 -15.45 10.70 -3.95
C ASP A 218 -15.74 11.33 -5.33
N ALA A 219 -14.85 12.19 -5.83
CA ALA A 219 -14.96 12.72 -7.19
C ALA A 219 -14.95 11.62 -8.27
N LEU A 220 -14.17 10.54 -8.07
CA LEU A 220 -14.22 9.39 -8.96
C LEU A 220 -15.62 8.75 -8.98
N TYR A 221 -16.20 8.49 -7.80
CA TYR A 221 -17.51 7.84 -7.70
C TYR A 221 -18.68 8.74 -8.12
N GLU A 222 -18.56 10.06 -8.00
CA GLU A 222 -19.53 11.02 -8.56
C GLU A 222 -19.58 11.00 -10.11
N CYS A 223 -18.54 10.48 -10.76
CA CYS A 223 -18.45 10.36 -12.21
C CYS A 223 -18.90 8.98 -12.76
N ILE A 224 -19.23 8.03 -11.86
CA ILE A 224 -19.59 6.65 -12.23
C ILE A 224 -21.08 6.44 -11.97
N ASP A 225 -21.93 7.08 -12.72
CA ASP A 225 -23.40 6.88 -12.73
C ASP A 225 -23.86 6.06 -13.94
#